data_b3c44c2072e536acb6fe803042a603c6
#
_entry.id   b3c44c2072e536acb6fe803042a603c6
#
_cell.length_a   1.000
_cell.length_b   1.000
_cell.length_c   1.000
_cell.angle_alpha   90.00
_cell.angle_beta   90.00
_cell.angle_gamma   90.00
#
_symmetry.space_group_name_H-M   'P 1'
#
loop_
_entity.id
_entity.type
_entity.pdbx_description
1 polymer ?
#
loop_
_entity_poly.entity_id
_entity_poly.type
_entity_poly.pdbx_seq_one_letter_code
_entity_poly.pdbx_strand_id
1 'polypeptide(L)'
;ALYRLEQNYRSTKTIVNAANSIISHNKNKIEKIVWTSNDLGDPIQINRLSTDSEEGRHVASSIFEFKMQNQLKNEDFAILYRTNAQSRAMEDALRKRDIPYRIYGGLSFYQRKEVKDILAYLRLVVNPKDEESLKRVINYPPRGIGQTTVDKLVVASKYHNLSLLETVDRAKELGVPVNVGTLTKLINFSTLIKRFQIENEALNAFEITDLITKKIGLIQELKKDATPEGIARIENIEELLNGIRDFTEGQIELADSSGSLAEFLEDIALATDADKDDDPNNDRVALMTIHLAKGLEFPYVYIVGLEEDLFPSAMSLNTRSELEEERRLFYVALTRAKERALLS
;
A
#
# COMPACT_ATOMS: atom_id res chain seq x y z
N ALA A 1 -2.07 -26.04 38.04
CA ALA A 1 -0.68 -25.54 38.13
C ALA A 1 -0.42 -24.62 36.95
N LEU A 2 0.15 -23.45 37.18
CA LEU A 2 0.59 -22.51 36.14
C LEU A 2 2.09 -22.70 35.93
N TYR A 3 2.50 -23.14 34.72
CA TYR A 3 3.89 -23.25 34.34
C TYR A 3 4.29 -22.04 33.50
N ARG A 4 5.45 -21.43 33.81
CA ARG A 4 5.97 -20.28 33.08
C ARG A 4 7.12 -20.73 32.20
N LEU A 5 7.02 -20.44 30.90
CA LEU A 5 8.12 -20.61 29.95
C LEU A 5 8.90 -19.30 29.92
N GLU A 6 10.08 -19.28 30.50
CA GLU A 6 10.91 -18.08 30.70
C GLU A 6 12.18 -18.09 29.83
N GLN A 7 12.64 -19.26 29.40
CA GLN A 7 13.81 -19.34 28.54
C GLN A 7 13.45 -19.12 27.06
N ASN A 8 14.11 -18.16 26.45
CA ASN A 8 14.06 -17.86 25.02
C ASN A 8 15.30 -18.46 24.35
N TYR A 9 15.08 -19.20 23.28
CA TYR A 9 16.15 -19.86 22.50
C TYR A 9 16.38 -19.18 21.14
N ARG A 10 15.59 -18.15 20.79
CA ARG A 10 15.55 -17.52 19.48
C ARG A 10 16.50 -16.34 19.40
N SER A 11 16.30 -15.36 20.27
CA SER A 11 16.84 -14.02 20.15
C SER A 11 18.10 -13.82 21.00
N THR A 12 18.90 -12.83 20.60
CA THR A 12 20.04 -12.35 21.39
C THR A 12 19.60 -11.71 22.70
N LYS A 13 20.53 -11.57 23.65
CA LYS A 13 20.27 -10.94 24.97
C LYS A 13 19.78 -9.50 24.83
N THR A 14 20.34 -8.74 23.89
CA THR A 14 19.93 -7.35 23.60
C THR A 14 18.45 -7.27 23.25
N ILE A 15 17.98 -8.13 22.35
CA ILE A 15 16.56 -8.18 21.93
C ILE A 15 15.66 -8.60 23.10
N VAL A 16 16.02 -9.64 23.82
CA VAL A 16 15.25 -10.15 24.98
C VAL A 16 15.14 -9.09 26.07
N ASN A 17 16.23 -8.40 26.39
CA ASN A 17 16.24 -7.34 27.41
C ASN A 17 15.36 -6.16 27.00
N ALA A 18 15.45 -5.72 25.74
CA ALA A 18 14.60 -4.66 25.21
C ALA A 18 13.11 -5.05 25.25
N ALA A 19 12.78 -6.27 24.84
CA ALA A 19 11.41 -6.78 24.89
C ALA A 19 10.88 -6.83 26.33
N ASN A 20 11.66 -7.29 27.29
CA ASN A 20 11.30 -7.28 28.70
C ASN A 20 11.06 -5.84 29.21
N SER A 21 11.94 -4.90 28.84
CA SER A 21 11.79 -3.49 29.22
C SER A 21 10.47 -2.93 28.70
N ILE A 22 10.14 -3.13 27.42
CA ILE A 22 8.92 -2.66 26.81
C ILE A 22 7.68 -3.20 27.50
N ILE A 23 7.57 -4.53 27.66
CA ILE A 23 6.40 -5.15 28.25
C ILE A 23 6.28 -4.87 29.77
N SER A 24 7.35 -4.46 30.42
CA SER A 24 7.35 -4.09 31.85
C SER A 24 6.39 -2.95 32.15
N HIS A 25 6.13 -2.05 31.19
CA HIS A 25 5.25 -0.90 31.31
C HIS A 25 3.75 -1.26 31.30
N ASN A 26 3.38 -2.50 30.91
CA ASN A 26 2.00 -2.97 31.01
C ASN A 26 1.65 -3.38 32.44
N LYS A 27 0.48 -2.92 32.91
CA LYS A 27 -0.04 -3.36 34.22
C LYS A 27 -0.65 -4.75 34.14
N ASN A 28 -1.43 -5.01 33.08
CA ASN A 28 -2.07 -6.30 32.83
C ASN A 28 -1.13 -7.23 32.06
N LYS A 29 -0.15 -7.81 32.76
CA LYS A 29 0.80 -8.77 32.17
C LYS A 29 0.96 -9.99 33.09
N ILE A 30 1.35 -11.10 32.48
CA ILE A 30 1.85 -12.25 33.24
C ILE A 30 3.25 -11.87 33.76
N GLU A 31 3.41 -11.89 35.08
CA GLU A 31 4.72 -11.64 35.69
C GLU A 31 5.68 -12.78 35.36
N LYS A 32 6.54 -12.57 34.37
CA LYS A 32 7.64 -13.43 34.01
C LYS A 32 8.80 -12.57 33.49
N ILE A 33 10.00 -13.03 33.70
CA ILE A 33 11.21 -12.44 33.11
C ILE A 33 11.76 -13.45 32.11
N VAL A 34 11.66 -13.09 30.84
CA VAL A 34 12.22 -13.90 29.76
C VAL A 34 13.74 -13.70 29.73
N TRP A 35 14.49 -14.80 29.69
CA TRP A 35 15.94 -14.78 29.59
C TRP A 35 16.44 -15.70 28.47
N THR A 36 17.68 -15.50 28.01
CA THR A 36 18.30 -16.33 26.99
C THR A 36 19.76 -16.61 27.35
N SER A 37 20.25 -17.79 26.94
CA SER A 37 21.68 -18.17 26.99
C SER A 37 22.45 -17.73 25.75
N ASN A 38 21.76 -17.24 24.70
CA ASN A 38 22.37 -16.77 23.46
C ASN A 38 23.34 -15.61 23.72
N ASP A 39 24.15 -15.27 22.72
CA ASP A 39 25.12 -14.18 22.80
C ASP A 39 24.43 -12.82 23.03
N LEU A 40 25.22 -11.81 23.37
CA LEU A 40 24.75 -10.46 23.63
C LEU A 40 24.03 -9.90 22.38
N GLY A 41 24.62 -10.11 21.22
CA GLY A 41 24.15 -9.55 19.94
C GLY A 41 24.45 -8.06 19.82
N ASP A 42 24.10 -7.52 18.64
CA ASP A 42 24.29 -6.11 18.35
C ASP A 42 23.24 -5.22 19.05
N PRO A 43 23.55 -3.93 19.27
CA PRO A 43 22.57 -2.95 19.73
C PRO A 43 21.41 -2.83 18.75
N ILE A 44 20.19 -2.59 19.26
CA ILE A 44 19.04 -2.24 18.46
C ILE A 44 19.29 -0.86 17.88
N GLN A 45 19.19 -0.74 16.56
CA GLN A 45 19.33 0.53 15.85
C GLN A 45 17.98 1.23 15.79
N ILE A 46 17.97 2.53 16.09
CA ILE A 46 16.79 3.39 15.97
C ILE A 46 17.15 4.52 15.01
N ASN A 47 16.45 4.58 13.89
CA ASN A 47 16.67 5.56 12.84
C ASN A 47 15.51 6.54 12.80
N ARG A 48 15.80 7.85 12.85
CA ARG A 48 14.79 8.88 12.68
C ARG A 48 14.85 9.40 11.25
N LEU A 49 13.75 9.26 10.55
CA LEU A 49 13.60 9.63 9.15
C LEU A 49 12.44 10.62 9.00
N SER A 50 12.44 11.42 7.96
CA SER A 50 11.51 12.55 7.83
C SER A 50 10.26 12.20 7.05
N THR A 51 10.35 11.18 6.16
CA THR A 51 9.24 10.74 5.31
C THR A 51 9.23 9.21 5.17
N ASP A 52 8.08 8.64 4.81
CA ASP A 52 7.91 7.22 4.48
C ASP A 52 8.79 6.78 3.30
N SER A 53 8.97 7.64 2.30
CA SER A 53 9.86 7.40 1.16
C SER A 53 11.33 7.40 1.56
N GLU A 54 11.74 8.22 2.51
CA GLU A 54 13.09 8.20 3.08
C GLU A 54 13.30 6.93 3.91
N GLU A 55 12.29 6.54 4.68
CA GLU A 55 12.29 5.30 5.46
C GLU A 55 12.44 4.08 4.56
N GLY A 56 11.64 3.98 3.50
CA GLY A 56 11.74 2.89 2.52
C GLY A 56 13.13 2.82 1.89
N ARG A 57 13.68 3.96 1.44
CA ARG A 57 15.04 4.03 0.87
C ARG A 57 16.12 3.59 1.86
N HIS A 58 16.00 4.02 3.13
CA HIS A 58 16.95 3.64 4.18
C HIS A 58 16.89 2.12 4.43
N VAL A 59 15.70 1.56 4.59
CA VAL A 59 15.49 0.13 4.82
C VAL A 59 16.05 -0.69 3.66
N ALA A 60 15.70 -0.35 2.42
CA ALA A 60 16.18 -1.07 1.23
C ALA A 60 17.70 -0.98 1.07
N SER A 61 18.31 0.19 1.37
CA SER A 61 19.77 0.37 1.37
C SER A 61 20.44 -0.48 2.43
N SER A 62 19.91 -0.47 3.65
CA SER A 62 20.42 -1.24 4.77
C SER A 62 20.35 -2.76 4.51
N ILE A 63 19.24 -3.25 3.92
CA ILE A 63 19.12 -4.66 3.51
C ILE A 63 20.21 -5.01 2.50
N PHE A 64 20.38 -4.18 1.47
CA PHE A 64 21.41 -4.40 0.46
C PHE A 64 22.82 -4.46 1.08
N GLU A 65 23.14 -3.51 1.96
CA GLU A 65 24.45 -3.45 2.64
C GLU A 65 24.70 -4.66 3.52
N PHE A 66 23.76 -5.03 4.40
CA PHE A 66 23.91 -6.20 5.27
C PHE A 66 24.02 -7.49 4.48
N LYS A 67 23.23 -7.64 3.41
CA LYS A 67 23.29 -8.79 2.52
C LYS A 67 24.67 -8.93 1.91
N MET A 68 25.25 -7.85 1.41
CA MET A 68 26.59 -7.87 0.76
C MET A 68 27.72 -8.10 1.79
N GLN A 69 27.65 -7.45 2.95
CA GLN A 69 28.70 -7.55 3.98
C GLN A 69 28.75 -8.92 4.65
N ASN A 70 27.59 -9.55 4.88
CA ASN A 70 27.48 -10.76 5.68
C ASN A 70 27.09 -12.00 4.85
N GLN A 71 27.04 -11.90 3.51
CA GLN A 71 26.64 -12.97 2.58
C GLN A 71 25.26 -13.57 2.92
N LEU A 72 24.32 -12.71 3.30
CA LEU A 72 22.95 -13.09 3.67
C LEU A 72 22.08 -13.26 2.42
N LYS A 73 20.97 -13.96 2.61
CA LYS A 73 19.90 -14.06 1.61
C LYS A 73 18.79 -13.05 1.87
N ASN A 74 17.95 -12.80 0.88
CA ASN A 74 16.76 -11.96 1.06
C ASN A 74 15.78 -12.55 2.08
N GLU A 75 15.65 -13.88 2.14
CA GLU A 75 14.80 -14.60 3.10
C GLU A 75 15.20 -14.40 4.57
N ASP A 76 16.41 -13.92 4.83
CA ASP A 76 16.89 -13.59 6.19
C ASP A 76 16.29 -12.30 6.74
N PHE A 77 15.63 -11.50 5.89
CA PHE A 77 15.08 -10.19 6.22
C PHE A 77 13.55 -10.18 6.24
N ALA A 78 12.99 -9.51 7.25
CA ALA A 78 11.58 -9.20 7.30
C ALA A 78 11.35 -7.71 7.61
N ILE A 79 10.36 -7.11 6.93
CA ILE A 79 9.87 -5.77 7.19
C ILE A 79 8.48 -5.91 7.79
N LEU A 80 8.32 -5.44 9.03
CA LEU A 80 7.09 -5.52 9.80
C LEU A 80 6.48 -4.13 9.97
N TYR A 81 5.22 -4.00 9.62
CA TYR A 81 4.48 -2.74 9.70
C TYR A 81 3.13 -2.93 10.42
N ARG A 82 2.55 -1.84 10.88
CA ARG A 82 1.28 -1.86 11.64
C ARG A 82 0.07 -2.02 10.74
N THR A 83 0.02 -1.28 9.63
CA THR A 83 -1.08 -1.30 8.66
C THR A 83 -0.59 -1.65 7.27
N ASN A 84 -1.47 -2.22 6.44
CA ASN A 84 -1.12 -2.59 5.08
C ASN A 84 -0.73 -1.37 4.21
N ALA A 85 -1.26 -0.18 4.48
CA ALA A 85 -0.94 1.02 3.72
C ALA A 85 0.58 1.29 3.67
N GLN A 86 1.27 1.10 4.79
CA GLN A 86 2.72 1.30 4.92
C GLN A 86 3.57 0.43 3.99
N SER A 87 2.99 -0.64 3.39
CA SER A 87 3.77 -1.50 2.48
C SER A 87 4.23 -0.78 1.22
N ARG A 88 3.50 0.26 0.74
CA ARG A 88 3.82 0.98 -0.51
C ARG A 88 5.26 1.51 -0.53
N ALA A 89 5.63 2.30 0.46
CA ALA A 89 6.96 2.91 0.50
C ALA A 89 8.07 1.84 0.53
N MET A 90 7.84 0.73 1.23
CA MET A 90 8.78 -0.40 1.29
C MET A 90 8.84 -1.14 -0.05
N GLU A 91 7.69 -1.44 -0.67
CA GLU A 91 7.60 -2.08 -1.98
C GLU A 91 8.31 -1.25 -3.06
N ASP A 92 8.03 0.07 -3.11
CA ASP A 92 8.65 0.99 -4.06
C ASP A 92 10.17 1.08 -3.89
N ALA A 93 10.65 1.14 -2.65
CA ALA A 93 12.08 1.23 -2.36
C ALA A 93 12.84 -0.07 -2.67
N LEU A 94 12.27 -1.23 -2.33
CA LEU A 94 12.87 -2.54 -2.64
C LEU A 94 12.95 -2.74 -4.16
N ARG A 95 11.88 -2.40 -4.88
CA ARG A 95 11.83 -2.48 -6.34
C ARG A 95 12.87 -1.60 -7.02
N LYS A 96 13.02 -0.33 -6.60
CA LYS A 96 14.04 0.59 -7.14
C LYS A 96 15.47 0.09 -6.95
N ARG A 97 15.68 -0.91 -6.07
CA ARG A 97 16.98 -1.56 -5.85
C ARG A 97 17.03 -2.99 -6.37
N ASP A 98 16.04 -3.43 -7.15
CA ASP A 98 15.93 -4.80 -7.66
C ASP A 98 16.05 -5.87 -6.55
N ILE A 99 15.51 -5.58 -5.35
CA ILE A 99 15.45 -6.51 -4.23
C ILE A 99 14.11 -7.25 -4.29
N PRO A 100 14.08 -8.56 -4.57
CA PRO A 100 12.85 -9.34 -4.58
C PRO A 100 12.20 -9.38 -3.20
N TYR A 101 10.88 -9.22 -3.17
CA TYR A 101 10.11 -9.27 -1.92
C TYR A 101 8.83 -10.10 -2.09
N ARG A 102 8.23 -10.46 -0.97
CA ARG A 102 6.93 -11.13 -0.92
C ARG A 102 6.07 -10.56 0.19
N ILE A 103 4.82 -10.23 -0.15
CA ILE A 103 3.83 -9.77 0.82
C ILE A 103 3.08 -10.99 1.35
N TYR A 104 3.04 -11.12 2.66
CA TYR A 104 2.31 -12.17 3.35
C TYR A 104 0.95 -11.65 3.83
N GLY A 105 -0.11 -12.43 3.54
CA GLY A 105 -1.47 -12.15 4.01
C GLY A 105 -2.17 -10.97 3.35
N GLY A 106 -1.70 -10.51 2.20
CA GLY A 106 -2.29 -9.41 1.47
C GLY A 106 -1.90 -9.41 0.00
N LEU A 107 -2.41 -8.40 -0.70
CA LEU A 107 -2.02 -8.07 -2.07
C LEU A 107 -0.95 -6.98 -2.05
N SER A 108 -0.08 -6.98 -3.04
CA SER A 108 0.79 -5.85 -3.36
C SER A 108 -0.04 -4.56 -3.46
N PHE A 109 0.54 -3.44 -3.07
CA PHE A 109 -0.17 -2.18 -2.93
C PHE A 109 -0.96 -1.82 -4.19
N TYR A 110 -0.33 -1.88 -5.36
CA TYR A 110 -0.97 -1.56 -6.64
C TYR A 110 -1.97 -2.63 -7.13
N GLN A 111 -2.05 -3.78 -6.47
CA GLN A 111 -3.02 -4.84 -6.76
C GLN A 111 -4.33 -4.68 -5.96
N ARG A 112 -4.37 -3.80 -4.95
CA ARG A 112 -5.56 -3.56 -4.11
C ARG A 112 -6.68 -2.95 -4.94
N LYS A 113 -7.92 -3.33 -4.61
CA LYS A 113 -9.10 -2.96 -5.40
C LYS A 113 -9.26 -1.45 -5.53
N GLU A 114 -9.24 -0.72 -4.42
CA GLU A 114 -9.42 0.74 -4.35
C GLU A 114 -8.32 1.50 -5.08
N VAL A 115 -7.07 1.01 -5.01
CA VAL A 115 -5.93 1.55 -5.74
C VAL A 115 -6.12 1.33 -7.24
N LYS A 116 -6.48 0.11 -7.67
CA LYS A 116 -6.80 -0.19 -9.07
C LYS A 116 -7.97 0.64 -9.60
N ASP A 117 -8.94 0.96 -8.74
CA ASP A 117 -10.10 1.77 -9.15
C ASP A 117 -9.67 3.21 -9.47
N ILE A 118 -8.81 3.83 -8.64
CA ILE A 118 -8.23 5.15 -8.94
C ILE A 118 -7.33 5.07 -10.18
N LEU A 119 -6.41 4.12 -10.24
CA LEU A 119 -5.51 3.95 -11.39
C LEU A 119 -6.27 3.77 -12.70
N ALA A 120 -7.44 3.12 -12.69
CA ALA A 120 -8.26 2.98 -13.89
C ALA A 120 -8.84 4.33 -14.35
N TYR A 121 -9.24 5.22 -13.42
CA TYR A 121 -9.59 6.59 -13.80
C TYR A 121 -8.40 7.32 -14.43
N LEU A 122 -7.23 7.24 -13.81
CA LEU A 122 -6.02 7.90 -14.29
C LEU A 122 -5.62 7.41 -15.68
N ARG A 123 -5.63 6.08 -15.88
CA ARG A 123 -5.35 5.47 -17.19
C ARG A 123 -6.35 5.93 -18.26
N LEU A 124 -7.64 6.00 -17.94
CA LEU A 124 -8.67 6.44 -18.88
C LEU A 124 -8.50 7.92 -19.26
N VAL A 125 -7.98 8.75 -18.36
CA VAL A 125 -7.67 10.16 -18.65
C VAL A 125 -6.52 10.28 -19.64
N VAL A 126 -5.45 9.51 -19.45
CA VAL A 126 -4.28 9.51 -20.35
C VAL A 126 -4.56 8.76 -21.65
N ASN A 127 -5.26 7.63 -21.57
CA ASN A 127 -5.61 6.81 -22.74
C ASN A 127 -7.13 6.58 -22.85
N PRO A 128 -7.85 7.41 -23.62
CA PRO A 128 -9.29 7.27 -23.82
C PRO A 128 -9.74 5.95 -24.48
N LYS A 129 -8.80 5.19 -25.04
CA LYS A 129 -9.05 3.90 -25.69
C LYS A 129 -8.92 2.71 -24.76
N ASP A 130 -8.56 2.92 -23.47
CA ASP A 130 -8.47 1.86 -22.49
C ASP A 130 -9.87 1.36 -22.07
N GLU A 131 -10.31 0.32 -22.77
CA GLU A 131 -11.63 -0.28 -22.52
C GLU A 131 -11.75 -0.96 -21.17
N GLU A 132 -10.67 -1.57 -20.67
CA GLU A 132 -10.69 -2.26 -19.39
C GLU A 132 -10.85 -1.27 -18.24
N SER A 133 -10.09 -0.19 -18.27
CA SER A 133 -10.22 0.89 -17.30
C SER A 133 -11.62 1.50 -17.36
N LEU A 134 -12.16 1.75 -18.55
CA LEU A 134 -13.52 2.28 -18.69
C LEU A 134 -14.57 1.33 -18.10
N LYS A 135 -14.54 0.04 -18.44
CA LYS A 135 -15.48 -0.97 -17.90
C LYS A 135 -15.42 -1.04 -16.39
N ARG A 136 -14.23 -0.86 -15.83
CA ARG A 136 -14.00 -0.88 -14.38
C ARG A 136 -14.66 0.31 -13.68
N VAL A 137 -14.56 1.51 -14.23
CA VAL A 137 -14.93 2.75 -13.54
C VAL A 137 -16.28 3.34 -13.95
N ILE A 138 -16.88 2.94 -15.06
CA ILE A 138 -18.11 3.53 -15.58
C ILE A 138 -19.27 3.52 -14.58
N ASN A 139 -19.35 2.50 -13.74
CA ASN A 139 -20.35 2.37 -12.68
C ASN A 139 -19.73 2.31 -11.27
N TYR A 140 -18.50 2.74 -11.09
CA TYR A 140 -17.88 2.80 -9.76
C TYR A 140 -17.17 4.14 -9.55
N PRO A 141 -17.54 4.92 -8.51
CA PRO A 141 -18.66 4.71 -7.56
C PRO A 141 -20.03 4.54 -8.26
N PRO A 142 -21.05 3.98 -7.57
CA PRO A 142 -22.31 3.60 -8.19
C PRO A 142 -23.01 4.75 -8.91
N ARG A 143 -23.24 4.63 -10.24
CA ARG A 143 -23.94 5.60 -11.07
C ARG A 143 -25.26 5.06 -11.64
N GLY A 144 -25.56 3.77 -11.36
CA GLY A 144 -26.72 3.09 -11.91
C GLY A 144 -26.59 2.83 -13.42
N ILE A 145 -25.36 2.54 -13.88
CA ILE A 145 -25.03 2.02 -15.21
C ILE A 145 -24.74 0.54 -15.05
N GLY A 146 -25.74 -0.32 -15.31
CA GLY A 146 -25.61 -1.76 -15.11
C GLY A 146 -24.81 -2.46 -16.21
N GLN A 147 -24.39 -3.71 -15.95
CA GLN A 147 -23.60 -4.53 -16.88
C GLN A 147 -24.27 -4.69 -18.25
N THR A 148 -25.59 -4.88 -18.29
CA THR A 148 -26.35 -4.97 -19.55
C THR A 148 -26.22 -3.71 -20.43
N THR A 149 -26.04 -2.54 -19.82
CA THR A 149 -25.78 -1.29 -20.55
C THR A 149 -24.37 -1.31 -21.13
N VAL A 150 -23.39 -1.75 -20.34
CA VAL A 150 -21.98 -1.89 -20.78
C VAL A 150 -21.89 -2.87 -21.95
N ASP A 151 -22.57 -4.01 -21.89
CA ASP A 151 -22.58 -5.01 -22.97
C ASP A 151 -23.16 -4.42 -24.27
N LYS A 152 -24.23 -3.63 -24.18
CA LYS A 152 -24.81 -2.93 -25.36
C LYS A 152 -23.84 -1.90 -25.95
N LEU A 153 -23.12 -1.17 -25.10
CA LEU A 153 -22.08 -0.23 -25.53
C LEU A 153 -20.93 -0.95 -26.24
N VAL A 154 -20.49 -2.10 -25.72
CA VAL A 154 -19.43 -2.92 -26.34
C VAL A 154 -19.86 -3.43 -27.73
N VAL A 155 -21.12 -3.86 -27.87
CA VAL A 155 -21.66 -4.29 -29.19
C VAL A 155 -21.69 -3.10 -30.16
N ALA A 156 -22.18 -1.95 -29.72
CA ALA A 156 -22.24 -0.74 -30.54
C ALA A 156 -20.84 -0.22 -30.94
N SER A 157 -19.88 -0.23 -30.00
CA SER A 157 -18.47 0.12 -30.22
C SER A 157 -17.87 -0.69 -31.36
N LYS A 158 -18.03 -2.01 -31.31
CA LYS A 158 -17.54 -2.91 -32.37
C LYS A 158 -18.23 -2.69 -33.69
N TYR A 159 -19.57 -2.50 -33.69
CA TYR A 159 -20.33 -2.29 -34.90
C TYR A 159 -19.94 -1.00 -35.62
N HIS A 160 -19.69 0.08 -34.89
CA HIS A 160 -19.33 1.39 -35.43
C HIS A 160 -17.82 1.62 -35.55
N ASN A 161 -16.99 0.67 -35.15
CA ASN A 161 -15.54 0.77 -35.11
C ASN A 161 -15.04 2.03 -34.35
N LEU A 162 -15.65 2.28 -33.19
CA LEU A 162 -15.32 3.38 -32.27
C LEU A 162 -14.75 2.84 -30.98
N SER A 163 -13.97 3.65 -30.25
CA SER A 163 -13.60 3.31 -28.88
C SER A 163 -14.83 3.27 -27.97
N LEU A 164 -14.73 2.55 -26.86
CA LEU A 164 -15.85 2.43 -25.93
C LEU A 164 -16.25 3.80 -25.34
N LEU A 165 -15.28 4.68 -25.04
CA LEU A 165 -15.56 6.03 -24.53
C LEU A 165 -16.25 6.91 -25.59
N GLU A 166 -15.84 6.87 -26.86
CA GLU A 166 -16.53 7.55 -27.96
C GLU A 166 -17.96 7.03 -28.12
N THR A 167 -18.14 5.72 -27.94
CA THR A 167 -19.50 5.11 -28.00
C THR A 167 -20.35 5.56 -26.81
N VAL A 168 -19.80 5.68 -25.62
CA VAL A 168 -20.50 6.24 -24.44
C VAL A 168 -20.93 7.68 -24.70
N ASP A 169 -20.04 8.50 -25.25
CA ASP A 169 -20.30 9.91 -25.56
C ASP A 169 -21.41 10.08 -26.60
N ARG A 170 -21.37 9.25 -27.63
CA ARG A 170 -22.30 9.30 -28.78
C ARG A 170 -23.45 8.29 -28.68
N ALA A 171 -23.71 7.72 -27.49
CA ALA A 171 -24.68 6.64 -27.32
C ALA A 171 -26.08 6.98 -27.84
N LYS A 172 -26.50 8.25 -27.75
CA LYS A 172 -27.77 8.75 -28.29
C LYS A 172 -27.77 8.75 -29.81
N GLU A 173 -26.72 9.28 -30.44
CA GLU A 173 -26.56 9.36 -31.89
C GLU A 173 -26.49 7.99 -32.55
N LEU A 174 -25.78 7.05 -31.89
CA LEU A 174 -25.60 5.70 -32.37
C LEU A 174 -26.81 4.79 -32.08
N GLY A 175 -27.88 5.33 -31.49
CA GLY A 175 -29.11 4.58 -31.23
C GLY A 175 -28.93 3.41 -30.25
N VAL A 176 -27.99 3.51 -29.29
CA VAL A 176 -27.78 2.45 -28.28
C VAL A 176 -29.08 2.21 -27.50
N PRO A 177 -29.60 0.96 -27.44
CA PRO A 177 -30.95 0.69 -26.94
C PRO A 177 -30.98 0.71 -25.38
N VAL A 178 -30.95 1.93 -24.82
CA VAL A 178 -31.05 2.23 -23.39
C VAL A 178 -32.09 3.32 -23.14
N ASN A 179 -32.60 3.40 -21.91
CA ASN A 179 -33.59 4.44 -21.58
C ASN A 179 -32.93 5.82 -21.43
N VAL A 180 -33.76 6.88 -21.46
CA VAL A 180 -33.34 8.30 -21.41
C VAL A 180 -32.52 8.58 -20.12
N GLY A 181 -32.95 8.03 -18.99
CA GLY A 181 -32.21 8.19 -17.71
C GLY A 181 -30.81 7.59 -17.75
N THR A 182 -30.64 6.44 -18.41
CA THR A 182 -29.34 5.83 -18.64
C THR A 182 -28.49 6.65 -19.60
N LEU A 183 -29.08 7.18 -20.70
CA LEU A 183 -28.37 8.08 -21.62
C LEU A 183 -27.81 9.30 -20.90
N THR A 184 -28.60 9.94 -20.03
CA THR A 184 -28.12 11.07 -19.21
C THR A 184 -26.92 10.70 -18.35
N LYS A 185 -26.94 9.52 -17.71
CA LYS A 185 -25.82 9.04 -16.89
C LYS A 185 -24.57 8.79 -17.72
N LEU A 186 -24.69 8.22 -18.91
CA LEU A 186 -23.60 8.00 -19.85
C LEU A 186 -22.96 9.33 -20.30
N ILE A 187 -23.78 10.30 -20.68
CA ILE A 187 -23.31 11.63 -21.07
C ILE A 187 -22.61 12.34 -19.93
N ASN A 188 -23.16 12.27 -18.70
CA ASN A 188 -22.52 12.85 -17.51
C ASN A 188 -21.16 12.21 -17.24
N PHE A 189 -21.06 10.89 -17.39
CA PHE A 189 -19.78 10.18 -17.21
C PHE A 189 -18.76 10.58 -18.28
N SER A 190 -19.14 10.59 -19.56
CA SER A 190 -18.27 11.02 -20.65
C SER A 190 -17.78 12.46 -20.46
N THR A 191 -18.70 13.37 -20.10
CA THR A 191 -18.37 14.78 -19.80
C THR A 191 -17.38 14.91 -18.66
N LEU A 192 -17.54 14.11 -17.61
CA LEU A 192 -16.61 14.07 -16.47
C LEU A 192 -15.20 13.66 -16.90
N ILE A 193 -15.07 12.58 -17.68
CA ILE A 193 -13.77 12.12 -18.18
C ILE A 193 -13.12 13.17 -19.10
N LYS A 194 -13.86 13.74 -20.03
CA LYS A 194 -13.36 14.81 -20.93
C LYS A 194 -12.86 16.02 -20.15
N ARG A 195 -13.56 16.40 -19.08
CA ARG A 195 -13.09 17.46 -18.21
C ARG A 195 -11.77 17.13 -17.56
N PHE A 196 -11.60 15.91 -17.04
CA PHE A 196 -10.33 15.48 -16.46
C PHE A 196 -9.19 15.47 -17.50
N GLN A 197 -9.47 15.11 -18.74
CA GLN A 197 -8.50 15.17 -19.84
C GLN A 197 -8.00 16.60 -20.09
N ILE A 198 -8.91 17.58 -20.12
CA ILE A 198 -8.55 18.99 -20.27
C ILE A 198 -7.72 19.48 -19.06
N GLU A 199 -8.14 19.18 -17.85
CA GLU A 199 -7.42 19.59 -16.63
C GLU A 199 -6.02 18.93 -16.56
N ASN A 200 -5.86 17.70 -17.08
CA ASN A 200 -4.59 16.99 -17.12
C ASN A 200 -3.53 17.67 -18.00
N GLU A 201 -3.92 18.53 -18.95
CA GLU A 201 -2.96 19.28 -19.77
C GLU A 201 -2.21 20.36 -18.99
N ALA A 202 -2.77 20.82 -17.87
CA ALA A 202 -2.22 21.90 -17.06
C ALA A 202 -1.72 21.48 -15.68
N LEU A 203 -2.15 20.31 -15.19
CA LEU A 203 -1.88 19.83 -13.83
C LEU A 203 -0.82 18.72 -13.84
N ASN A 204 0.00 18.68 -12.77
CA ASN A 204 0.91 17.57 -12.55
C ASN A 204 0.20 16.30 -12.04
N ALA A 205 0.91 15.18 -11.91
CA ALA A 205 0.33 13.89 -11.53
C ALA A 205 -0.42 13.93 -10.19
N PHE A 206 0.11 14.62 -9.19
CA PHE A 206 -0.52 14.76 -7.89
C PHE A 206 -1.80 15.61 -7.97
N GLU A 207 -1.72 16.77 -8.57
CA GLU A 207 -2.84 17.73 -8.67
C GLU A 207 -4.04 17.12 -9.40
N ILE A 208 -3.81 16.46 -10.55
CA ILE A 208 -4.88 15.82 -11.30
C ILE A 208 -5.48 14.62 -10.56
N THR A 209 -4.66 13.83 -9.86
CA THR A 209 -5.16 12.67 -9.08
C THR A 209 -5.99 13.13 -7.90
N ASP A 210 -5.56 14.15 -7.16
CA ASP A 210 -6.30 14.73 -6.04
C ASP A 210 -7.65 15.31 -6.52
N LEU A 211 -7.65 16.03 -7.64
CA LEU A 211 -8.86 16.55 -8.29
C LEU A 211 -9.83 15.41 -8.64
N ILE A 212 -9.35 14.36 -9.32
CA ILE A 212 -10.16 13.20 -9.72
C ILE A 212 -10.75 12.54 -8.47
N THR A 213 -9.93 12.20 -7.48
CA THR A 213 -10.34 11.51 -6.26
C THR A 213 -11.45 12.26 -5.53
N LYS A 214 -11.35 13.60 -5.44
CA LYS A 214 -12.37 14.46 -4.85
C LYS A 214 -13.66 14.49 -5.67
N LYS A 215 -13.55 14.58 -7.01
CA LYS A 215 -14.71 14.79 -7.90
C LYS A 215 -15.51 13.53 -8.18
N ILE A 216 -14.87 12.34 -8.19
CA ILE A 216 -15.60 11.09 -8.45
C ILE A 216 -16.47 10.64 -7.26
N GLY A 217 -16.23 11.15 -6.05
CA GLY A 217 -17.00 10.79 -4.85
C GLY A 217 -16.63 9.42 -4.25
N LEU A 218 -15.46 8.88 -4.58
CA LEU A 218 -15.05 7.55 -4.11
C LEU A 218 -14.84 7.50 -2.59
N ILE A 219 -14.19 8.52 -2.02
CA ILE A 219 -13.97 8.60 -0.56
C ILE A 219 -15.31 8.67 0.18
N GLN A 220 -16.30 9.43 -0.33
CA GLN A 220 -17.63 9.48 0.26
C GLN A 220 -18.34 8.12 0.21
N GLU A 221 -18.13 7.36 -0.86
CA GLU A 221 -18.68 6.01 -0.98
C GLU A 221 -18.02 5.06 0.02
N LEU A 222 -16.70 5.10 0.16
CA LEU A 222 -15.95 4.25 1.11
C LEU A 222 -16.27 4.59 2.56
N LYS A 223 -16.50 5.86 2.89
CA LYS A 223 -16.90 6.28 4.25
C LYS A 223 -18.25 5.73 4.72
N LYS A 224 -19.06 5.16 3.84
CA LYS A 224 -20.29 4.44 4.23
C LYS A 224 -19.98 3.11 4.90
N ASP A 225 -18.82 2.55 4.66
CA ASP A 225 -18.32 1.33 5.29
C ASP A 225 -17.43 1.70 6.49
N ALA A 226 -18.01 1.69 7.69
CA ALA A 226 -17.30 2.00 8.93
C ALA A 226 -16.52 0.81 9.52
N THR A 227 -16.39 -0.29 8.77
CA THR A 227 -15.60 -1.45 9.19
C THR A 227 -14.10 -1.13 9.14
N PRO A 228 -13.25 -1.90 9.86
CA PRO A 228 -11.80 -1.77 9.74
C PRO A 228 -11.29 -1.89 8.28
N GLU A 229 -11.94 -2.73 7.47
CA GLU A 229 -11.63 -2.87 6.04
C GLU A 229 -11.98 -1.61 5.25
N GLY A 230 -13.10 -0.97 5.56
CA GLY A 230 -13.51 0.30 4.93
C GLY A 230 -12.52 1.42 5.24
N ILE A 231 -12.06 1.51 6.49
CA ILE A 231 -11.04 2.47 6.93
C ILE A 231 -9.72 2.20 6.20
N ALA A 232 -9.26 0.94 6.17
CA ALA A 232 -8.02 0.56 5.49
C ALA A 232 -8.03 0.90 4.00
N ARG A 233 -9.19 0.84 3.32
CA ARG A 233 -9.32 1.27 1.91
C ARG A 233 -9.12 2.77 1.75
N ILE A 234 -9.59 3.58 2.68
CA ILE A 234 -9.38 5.04 2.67
C ILE A 234 -7.90 5.33 2.87
N GLU A 235 -7.26 4.70 3.88
CA GLU A 235 -5.82 4.81 4.12
C GLU A 235 -5.00 4.44 2.87
N ASN A 236 -5.39 3.39 2.14
CA ASN A 236 -4.73 3.02 0.89
C ASN A 236 -4.85 4.10 -0.21
N ILE A 237 -5.96 4.82 -0.28
CA ILE A 237 -6.10 5.93 -1.24
C ILE A 237 -5.25 7.13 -0.81
N GLU A 238 -5.22 7.46 0.48
CA GLU A 238 -4.39 8.53 1.02
C GLU A 238 -2.91 8.22 0.78
N GLU A 239 -2.51 6.97 0.98
CA GLU A 239 -1.16 6.51 0.72
C GLU A 239 -0.79 6.53 -0.78
N LEU A 240 -1.75 6.22 -1.67
CA LEU A 240 -1.55 6.41 -3.11
C LEU A 240 -1.28 7.87 -3.44
N LEU A 241 -2.06 8.80 -2.87
CA LEU A 241 -1.88 10.23 -3.08
C LEU A 241 -0.51 10.71 -2.57
N ASN A 242 -0.06 10.22 -1.41
CA ASN A 242 1.28 10.50 -0.88
C ASN A 242 2.36 10.02 -1.86
N GLY A 243 2.26 8.79 -2.35
CA GLY A 243 3.22 8.24 -3.32
C GLY A 243 3.29 9.04 -4.63
N ILE A 244 2.13 9.50 -5.12
CA ILE A 244 2.09 10.34 -6.32
C ILE A 244 2.72 11.71 -6.05
N ARG A 245 2.52 12.27 -4.87
CA ARG A 245 3.16 13.53 -4.46
C ARG A 245 4.68 13.38 -4.45
N ASP A 246 5.19 12.34 -3.76
CA ASP A 246 6.63 12.06 -3.68
C ASP A 246 7.24 11.87 -5.07
N PHE A 247 6.54 11.14 -5.95
CA PHE A 247 6.94 10.98 -7.34
C PHE A 247 7.03 12.35 -8.04
N THR A 248 5.98 13.16 -7.93
CA THR A 248 5.90 14.46 -8.60
C THR A 248 6.99 15.42 -8.12
N GLU A 249 7.20 15.52 -6.79
CA GLU A 249 8.23 16.38 -6.20
C GLU A 249 9.64 15.91 -6.60
N GLY A 250 9.90 14.60 -6.57
CA GLY A 250 11.17 14.03 -6.99
C GLY A 250 11.48 14.25 -8.47
N GLN A 251 10.47 14.22 -9.35
CA GLN A 251 10.65 14.50 -10.78
C GLN A 251 10.93 15.98 -11.05
N ILE A 252 10.26 16.88 -10.34
CA ILE A 252 10.49 18.33 -10.47
C ILE A 252 11.91 18.71 -10.02
N GLU A 253 12.44 18.09 -8.97
CA GLU A 253 13.82 18.32 -8.49
C GLU A 253 14.88 17.87 -9.51
N LEU A 254 14.60 16.87 -10.33
CA LEU A 254 15.52 16.37 -11.36
C LEU A 254 15.59 17.27 -12.62
N ALA A 255 14.85 18.36 -12.68
CA ALA A 255 14.86 19.45 -13.69
C ALA A 255 14.54 19.05 -15.16
N ASP A 256 14.38 17.77 -15.48
CA ASP A 256 14.13 17.27 -16.85
C ASP A 256 12.75 16.65 -17.05
N SER A 257 11.91 16.62 -16.01
CA SER A 257 10.59 15.97 -16.04
C SER A 257 9.51 16.91 -15.53
N SER A 258 8.32 16.83 -16.13
CA SER A 258 7.16 17.62 -15.72
C SER A 258 6.43 17.03 -14.50
N GLY A 259 6.78 15.82 -14.07
CA GLY A 259 6.02 15.06 -13.08
C GLY A 259 4.59 14.79 -13.55
N SER A 260 4.44 14.49 -14.84
CA SER A 260 3.14 14.29 -15.48
C SER A 260 2.48 12.97 -15.05
N LEU A 261 1.15 12.92 -15.24
CA LEU A 261 0.38 11.71 -14.99
C LEU A 261 0.81 10.53 -15.87
N ALA A 262 1.23 10.79 -17.10
CA ALA A 262 1.70 9.76 -18.02
C ALA A 262 3.00 9.10 -17.51
N GLU A 263 3.97 9.91 -17.09
CA GLU A 263 5.23 9.42 -16.51
C GLU A 263 4.98 8.58 -15.24
N PHE A 264 4.08 9.01 -14.37
CA PHE A 264 3.71 8.24 -13.18
C PHE A 264 3.08 6.88 -13.54
N LEU A 265 2.19 6.83 -14.53
CA LEU A 265 1.56 5.57 -14.96
C LEU A 265 2.54 4.62 -15.64
N GLU A 266 3.57 5.13 -16.33
CA GLU A 266 4.67 4.32 -16.87
C GLU A 266 5.51 3.70 -15.75
N ASP A 267 5.87 4.48 -14.72
CA ASP A 267 6.61 3.98 -13.54
C ASP A 267 5.84 2.84 -12.85
N ILE A 268 4.52 3.00 -12.66
CA ILE A 268 3.66 1.95 -12.07
C ILE A 268 3.51 0.73 -12.98
N ALA A 269 3.46 0.90 -14.29
CA ALA A 269 3.33 -0.24 -15.20
C ALA A 269 4.53 -1.19 -15.07
N LEU A 270 5.73 -0.63 -14.99
CA LEU A 270 6.94 -1.40 -14.71
C LEU A 270 6.89 -2.09 -13.34
N ALA A 271 6.29 -1.42 -12.36
CA ALA A 271 6.10 -1.93 -11.01
C ALA A 271 5.25 -3.19 -10.95
N THR A 272 4.10 -3.16 -11.60
CA THR A 272 3.11 -4.25 -11.54
C THR A 272 3.52 -5.49 -12.33
N ASP A 273 4.43 -5.39 -13.27
CA ASP A 273 4.95 -6.53 -14.01
C ASP A 273 5.99 -7.33 -13.19
N ALA A 274 6.77 -6.65 -12.36
CA ALA A 274 7.74 -7.30 -11.46
C ALA A 274 7.06 -8.16 -10.37
N ASP A 275 5.82 -7.86 -9.98
CA ASP A 275 5.06 -8.61 -8.98
C ASP A 275 4.53 -9.97 -9.46
N LYS A 276 4.65 -10.30 -10.74
CA LYS A 276 4.07 -11.51 -11.35
C LYS A 276 4.90 -12.78 -11.18
N ASP A 277 6.12 -12.69 -10.64
CA ASP A 277 6.95 -13.86 -10.42
C ASP A 277 6.54 -14.59 -9.14
N ASP A 278 5.80 -15.69 -9.28
CA ASP A 278 5.23 -16.50 -8.19
C ASP A 278 6.08 -17.75 -7.85
N ASP A 279 7.36 -17.81 -8.22
CA ASP A 279 8.21 -18.94 -7.86
C ASP A 279 8.35 -19.03 -6.31
N PRO A 280 7.81 -20.10 -5.68
CA PRO A 280 7.87 -20.26 -4.22
C PRO A 280 9.28 -20.49 -3.68
N ASN A 281 10.26 -20.82 -4.54
CA ASN A 281 11.64 -21.08 -4.18
C ASN A 281 12.54 -19.83 -4.34
N ASN A 282 11.97 -18.69 -4.71
CA ASN A 282 12.73 -17.48 -4.91
C ASN A 282 13.13 -16.83 -3.59
N ASP A 283 14.40 -16.47 -3.47
CA ASP A 283 14.98 -15.75 -2.32
C ASP A 283 14.37 -14.33 -2.23
N ARG A 284 13.52 -14.05 -1.24
CA ARG A 284 12.73 -12.82 -1.15
C ARG A 284 12.68 -12.26 0.27
N VAL A 285 12.70 -10.93 0.38
CA VAL A 285 12.42 -10.22 1.63
C VAL A 285 10.96 -10.38 2.01
N ALA A 286 10.69 -10.71 3.28
CA ALA A 286 9.32 -10.87 3.77
C ALA A 286 8.72 -9.52 4.19
N LEU A 287 7.58 -9.14 3.63
CA LEU A 287 6.79 -7.96 4.01
C LEU A 287 5.48 -8.41 4.63
N MET A 288 5.15 -7.95 5.83
CA MET A 288 3.90 -8.34 6.50
C MET A 288 3.52 -7.40 7.63
N THR A 289 2.24 -7.44 8.00
CA THR A 289 1.83 -6.80 9.25
C THR A 289 2.38 -7.54 10.46
N ILE A 290 2.59 -6.84 11.56
CA ILE A 290 3.07 -7.42 12.81
C ILE A 290 2.15 -8.56 13.29
N HIS A 291 0.84 -8.47 13.03
CA HIS A 291 -0.11 -9.52 13.40
C HIS A 291 0.17 -10.84 12.69
N LEU A 292 0.53 -10.79 11.42
CA LEU A 292 0.85 -11.97 10.61
C LEU A 292 2.22 -12.56 10.96
N ALA A 293 3.12 -11.74 11.49
CA ALA A 293 4.43 -12.19 11.92
C ALA A 293 4.40 -13.07 13.18
N LYS A 294 3.25 -13.17 13.85
CA LYS A 294 3.10 -14.00 15.06
C LYS A 294 3.35 -15.48 14.74
N GLY A 295 4.34 -16.06 15.37
CA GLY A 295 4.77 -17.45 15.12
C GLY A 295 5.95 -17.59 14.17
N LEU A 296 6.23 -16.59 13.35
CA LEU A 296 7.39 -16.55 12.46
C LEU A 296 8.63 -16.03 13.19
N GLU A 297 9.80 -16.16 12.55
CA GLU A 297 11.07 -15.66 13.07
C GLU A 297 12.08 -15.46 11.95
N PHE A 298 12.84 -14.37 12.02
CA PHE A 298 13.80 -13.96 10.99
C PHE A 298 15.12 -13.54 11.64
N PRO A 299 16.27 -13.75 10.97
CA PRO A 299 17.55 -13.24 11.44
C PRO A 299 17.53 -11.72 11.64
N TYR A 300 17.04 -10.96 10.64
CA TYR A 300 17.01 -9.51 10.61
C TYR A 300 15.56 -9.00 10.48
N VAL A 301 15.13 -8.15 11.39
CA VAL A 301 13.77 -7.60 11.39
C VAL A 301 13.81 -6.08 11.41
N TYR A 302 13.18 -5.48 10.44
CA TYR A 302 12.87 -4.06 10.38
C TYR A 302 11.45 -3.85 10.91
N ILE A 303 11.27 -2.93 11.84
CA ILE A 303 9.97 -2.51 12.37
C ILE A 303 9.82 -1.05 11.99
N VAL A 304 8.93 -0.78 11.06
CA VAL A 304 8.81 0.51 10.38
C VAL A 304 7.54 1.27 10.79
N GLY A 305 7.55 2.58 10.57
CA GLY A 305 6.43 3.48 10.86
C GLY A 305 6.15 3.64 12.35
N LEU A 306 7.21 3.73 13.17
CA LEU A 306 7.12 3.97 14.61
C LEU A 306 6.94 5.47 14.88
N GLU A 307 5.73 5.97 14.62
CA GLU A 307 5.38 7.35 14.80
C GLU A 307 3.98 7.52 15.40
N GLU A 308 3.71 8.70 15.96
CA GLU A 308 2.42 9.04 16.53
C GLU A 308 1.29 8.85 15.51
N ASP A 309 0.15 8.37 15.98
CA ASP A 309 -1.07 8.10 15.21
C ASP A 309 -0.98 6.92 14.22
N LEU A 310 0.20 6.35 13.98
CA LEU A 310 0.41 5.21 13.10
C LEU A 310 0.78 3.93 13.88
N PHE A 311 1.83 3.98 14.69
CA PHE A 311 2.20 2.93 15.62
C PHE A 311 2.87 3.52 16.88
N PRO A 312 2.09 3.73 17.96
CA PRO A 312 0.72 3.27 18.21
C PRO A 312 -0.34 3.97 17.34
N SER A 313 -1.38 3.23 16.94
CA SER A 313 -2.48 3.74 16.12
C SER A 313 -3.30 4.79 16.88
N ALA A 314 -3.70 5.89 16.20
CA ALA A 314 -4.59 6.92 16.76
C ALA A 314 -5.85 6.36 17.44
N MET A 315 -6.44 5.32 16.86
CA MET A 315 -7.61 4.65 17.42
C MET A 315 -7.33 3.93 18.74
N SER A 316 -6.08 3.54 18.97
CA SER A 316 -5.64 2.80 20.17
C SER A 316 -5.10 3.70 21.29
N LEU A 317 -5.19 5.02 21.15
CA LEU A 317 -4.76 5.97 22.17
C LEU A 317 -5.87 6.39 23.14
N ASN A 318 -7.12 6.00 22.87
CA ASN A 318 -8.28 6.43 23.65
C ASN A 318 -8.34 5.80 25.04
N THR A 319 -7.83 4.60 25.20
CA THR A 319 -7.82 3.90 26.47
C THR A 319 -6.44 3.32 26.80
N ARG A 320 -6.15 3.22 28.11
CA ARG A 320 -4.91 2.58 28.55
C ARG A 320 -4.80 1.11 28.10
N SER A 321 -5.93 0.41 28.06
CA SER A 321 -5.97 -1.00 27.64
C SER A 321 -5.56 -1.16 26.18
N GLU A 322 -6.03 -0.27 25.31
CA GLU A 322 -5.66 -0.25 23.90
C GLU A 322 -4.17 0.06 23.69
N LEU A 323 -3.65 1.06 24.42
CA LEU A 323 -2.21 1.34 24.38
C LEU A 323 -1.36 0.18 24.91
N GLU A 324 -1.84 -0.56 25.92
CA GLU A 324 -1.16 -1.78 26.39
C GLU A 324 -1.19 -2.89 25.34
N GLU A 325 -2.22 -2.95 24.47
CA GLU A 325 -2.27 -3.90 23.37
C GLU A 325 -1.31 -3.52 22.23
N GLU A 326 -1.21 -2.24 21.86
CA GLU A 326 -0.18 -1.77 20.91
C GLU A 326 1.24 -2.11 21.42
N ARG A 327 1.47 -1.96 22.72
CA ARG A 327 2.76 -2.35 23.33
C ARG A 327 2.99 -3.85 23.28
N ARG A 328 1.95 -4.70 23.42
CA ARG A 328 2.06 -6.14 23.20
C ARG A 328 2.39 -6.47 21.76
N LEU A 329 1.78 -5.72 20.82
CA LEU A 329 2.05 -5.88 19.41
C LEU A 329 3.51 -5.53 19.09
N PHE A 330 4.02 -4.42 19.64
CA PHE A 330 5.43 -4.06 19.49
C PHE A 330 6.38 -5.10 20.12
N TYR A 331 6.03 -5.63 21.30
CA TYR A 331 6.73 -6.77 21.88
C TYR A 331 6.77 -7.98 20.94
N VAL A 332 5.64 -8.29 20.29
CA VAL A 332 5.59 -9.38 19.30
C VAL A 332 6.53 -9.08 18.16
N ALA A 333 6.50 -7.88 17.57
CA ALA A 333 7.36 -7.50 16.47
C ALA A 333 8.84 -7.68 16.81
N LEU A 334 9.27 -7.12 17.93
CA LEU A 334 10.65 -7.18 18.39
C LEU A 334 11.14 -8.62 18.61
N THR A 335 10.27 -9.48 19.19
CA THR A 335 10.59 -10.89 19.44
C THR A 335 10.57 -11.78 18.20
N ARG A 336 10.32 -11.22 17.00
CA ARG A 336 10.49 -11.96 15.72
C ARG A 336 11.95 -12.01 15.30
N ALA A 337 12.78 -11.07 15.77
CA ALA A 337 14.20 -11.02 15.44
C ALA A 337 15.02 -12.07 16.21
N LYS A 338 15.91 -12.74 15.47
CA LYS A 338 16.91 -13.64 16.04
C LYS A 338 18.18 -12.87 16.39
N GLU A 339 18.74 -12.17 15.43
CA GLU A 339 20.07 -11.54 15.50
C GLU A 339 19.99 -10.03 15.63
N ARG A 340 19.23 -9.37 14.76
CA ARG A 340 19.12 -7.90 14.71
C ARG A 340 17.70 -7.42 14.60
N ALA A 341 17.41 -6.33 15.30
CA ALA A 341 16.19 -5.53 15.14
C ALA A 341 16.58 -4.08 14.82
N LEU A 342 15.94 -3.52 13.79
CA LEU A 342 16.11 -2.15 13.34
C LEU A 342 14.74 -1.47 13.42
N LEU A 343 14.71 -0.26 13.95
CA LEU A 343 13.50 0.51 14.21
C LEU A 343 13.55 1.83 13.44
N SER A 344 12.44 2.22 12.83
CA SER A 344 12.31 3.51 12.15
C SER A 344 10.90 4.07 12.22
#